data_9fcccde961df1181c2852703882b1e53
#
_entry.id   9fcccde961df1181c2852703882b1e53
#
_cell.length_a   1.000
_cell.length_b   1.000
_cell.length_c   1.000
_cell.angle_alpha   90.00
_cell.angle_beta   90.00
_cell.angle_gamma   90.00
#
_symmetry.space_group_name_H-M   'P 1'
#
loop_
_entity.id
_entity.type
_entity.pdbx_description
1 polymer ?
#
loop_
_entity_poly.entity_id
_entity_poly.type
_entity_poly.pdbx_seq_one_letter_code
_entity_poly.pdbx_strand_id
1 'polypeptide(L)'
;GILLPVSSLPSPYGIGCFSQEAYDFVDWLKDAGQTYWQILPLGVTSYGDSPYQSFSAFAGNPYFISLDELVKEGVLTAEECKKAKFGRKADDIDYSQLYKERGRLLRLAYSRSDIGHNAEFAAFCEQNKWWLDDFALFMAVKDRFEGKPWIEWAEDIRLRWQNAMDYYRRE
;
A
#
# COMPACT_ATOMS: atom_id res chain seq x y z
N GLY A 1 -27.59 -1.48 3.62
CA GLY A 1 -26.16 -1.30 3.33
C GLY A 1 -25.79 -1.80 1.95
N ILE A 2 -24.63 -1.36 1.49
CA ILE A 2 -24.05 -1.75 0.20
C ILE A 2 -22.71 -2.41 0.44
N LEU A 3 -22.43 -3.51 -0.25
CA LEU A 3 -21.11 -4.11 -0.31
C LEU A 3 -20.42 -3.62 -1.59
N LEU A 4 -19.29 -2.91 -1.43
CA LEU A 4 -18.42 -2.50 -2.52
C LEU A 4 -16.97 -2.46 -2.01
N PRO A 5 -16.05 -3.26 -2.57
CA PRO A 5 -14.64 -3.16 -2.22
C PRO A 5 -14.09 -1.77 -2.53
N VAL A 6 -13.20 -1.25 -1.69
CA VAL A 6 -12.50 0.03 -1.97
C VAL A 6 -11.76 -0.04 -3.32
N SER A 7 -11.17 -1.19 -3.64
CA SER A 7 -10.51 -1.44 -4.92
C SER A 7 -11.40 -1.29 -6.15
N SER A 8 -12.73 -1.38 -5.98
CA SER A 8 -13.72 -1.27 -7.07
C SER A 8 -14.24 0.16 -7.28
N LEU A 9 -13.82 1.12 -6.46
CA LEU A 9 -14.12 2.52 -6.71
C LEU A 9 -13.45 3.00 -8.00
N PRO A 10 -14.05 3.95 -8.73
CA PRO A 10 -13.41 4.55 -9.89
C PRO A 10 -12.06 5.15 -9.53
N SER A 11 -11.08 5.02 -10.41
CA SER A 11 -9.77 5.63 -10.21
C SER A 11 -9.02 5.73 -11.54
N PRO A 12 -8.34 6.85 -11.82
CA PRO A 12 -7.44 6.95 -12.97
C PRO A 12 -6.11 6.19 -12.77
N TYR A 13 -5.89 5.61 -11.59
CA TYR A 13 -4.61 5.02 -11.18
C TYR A 13 -4.68 3.50 -11.02
N GLY A 14 -5.57 2.84 -11.76
CA GLY A 14 -5.63 1.40 -11.95
C GLY A 14 -6.27 0.59 -10.83
N ILE A 15 -6.59 1.21 -9.69
CA ILE A 15 -7.30 0.60 -8.58
C ILE A 15 -7.99 1.70 -7.75
N GLY A 16 -9.19 1.43 -7.26
CA GLY A 16 -9.85 2.30 -6.31
C GLY A 16 -9.05 2.44 -5.00
N CYS A 17 -9.11 3.62 -4.41
CA CYS A 17 -8.38 3.94 -3.19
C CYS A 17 -9.18 4.94 -2.32
N PHE A 18 -8.64 5.35 -1.19
CA PHE A 18 -9.23 6.38 -0.33
C PHE A 18 -8.95 7.78 -0.90
N SER A 19 -9.58 8.07 -2.03
CA SER A 19 -9.51 9.32 -2.77
C SER A 19 -10.84 10.08 -2.70
N GLN A 20 -11.00 11.14 -3.49
CA GLN A 20 -12.25 11.89 -3.55
C GLN A 20 -13.44 11.00 -3.92
N GLU A 21 -13.24 10.02 -4.80
CA GLU A 21 -14.29 9.08 -5.22
C GLU A 21 -14.83 8.24 -4.04
N ALA A 22 -14.01 7.99 -3.02
CA ALA A 22 -14.47 7.31 -1.80
C ALA A 22 -15.36 8.23 -0.96
N TYR A 23 -15.04 9.53 -0.85
CA TYR A 23 -15.90 10.51 -0.18
C TYR A 23 -17.21 10.70 -0.95
N ASP A 24 -17.14 10.88 -2.26
CA ASP A 24 -18.33 11.02 -3.12
C ASP A 24 -19.24 9.79 -3.02
N PHE A 25 -18.67 8.60 -2.92
CA PHE A 25 -19.44 7.38 -2.72
C PHE A 25 -20.14 7.35 -1.36
N VAL A 26 -19.49 7.82 -0.30
CA VAL A 26 -20.13 7.94 1.04
C VAL A 26 -21.27 8.94 1.01
N ASP A 27 -21.10 10.08 0.36
CA ASP A 27 -22.16 11.07 0.21
C ASP A 27 -23.34 10.52 -0.60
N TRP A 28 -23.06 9.82 -1.69
CA TRP A 28 -24.07 9.12 -2.47
C TRP A 28 -24.83 8.07 -1.65
N LEU A 29 -24.14 7.27 -0.82
CA LEU A 29 -24.78 6.30 0.07
C LEU A 29 -25.74 6.97 1.05
N LYS A 30 -25.30 8.10 1.63
CA LYS A 30 -26.14 8.90 2.54
C LYS A 30 -27.40 9.41 1.83
N ASP A 31 -27.26 9.97 0.62
CA ASP A 31 -28.39 10.46 -0.17
C ASP A 31 -29.34 9.35 -0.58
N ALA A 32 -28.83 8.15 -0.84
CA ALA A 32 -29.59 6.94 -1.11
C ALA A 32 -30.20 6.29 0.16
N GLY A 33 -30.07 6.92 1.33
CA GLY A 33 -30.61 6.40 2.59
C GLY A 33 -29.91 5.15 3.12
N GLN A 34 -28.68 4.88 2.67
CA GLN A 34 -27.89 3.76 3.16
C GLN A 34 -27.09 4.17 4.42
N THR A 35 -27.02 3.27 5.38
CA THR A 35 -26.34 3.50 6.67
C THR A 35 -25.05 2.72 6.83
N TYR A 36 -24.79 1.75 5.95
CA TYR A 36 -23.60 0.89 6.01
C TYR A 36 -22.97 0.74 4.64
N TRP A 37 -21.67 0.92 4.62
CA TRP A 37 -20.80 0.51 3.52
C TRP A 37 -19.97 -0.69 3.99
N GLN A 38 -20.22 -1.86 3.42
CA GLN A 38 -19.41 -3.05 3.67
C GLN A 38 -18.26 -3.09 2.67
N ILE A 39 -17.05 -3.16 3.19
CA ILE A 39 -15.81 -3.29 2.41
C ILE A 39 -15.20 -4.67 2.58
N LEU A 40 -14.22 -5.02 1.74
CA LEU A 40 -13.36 -6.18 1.93
C LEU A 40 -12.17 -5.81 2.82
N PRO A 41 -11.40 -6.82 3.36
CA PRO A 41 -10.21 -6.55 4.15
C PRO A 41 -9.24 -5.60 3.46
N LEU A 42 -8.66 -4.67 4.23
CA LEU A 42 -7.77 -3.61 3.74
C LEU A 42 -6.29 -3.96 3.88
N GLY A 43 -5.97 -5.19 4.26
CA GLY A 43 -4.59 -5.63 4.45
C GLY A 43 -3.82 -5.76 3.13
N VAL A 44 -2.51 -5.86 3.25
CA VAL A 44 -1.62 -6.11 2.11
C VAL A 44 -1.99 -7.43 1.43
N THR A 45 -1.99 -7.43 0.09
CA THR A 45 -2.28 -8.64 -0.68
C THR A 45 -1.00 -9.42 -0.99
N SER A 46 -1.16 -10.72 -1.20
CA SER A 46 -0.10 -11.68 -1.52
C SER A 46 -0.24 -12.17 -2.96
N TYR A 47 0.40 -13.29 -3.27
CA TYR A 47 0.22 -13.98 -4.54
C TYR A 47 -1.26 -14.31 -4.78
N GLY A 48 -1.77 -13.93 -5.96
CA GLY A 48 -3.19 -14.08 -6.32
C GLY A 48 -4.08 -12.90 -5.91
N ASP A 49 -3.49 -11.85 -5.31
CA ASP A 49 -4.13 -10.55 -5.03
C ASP A 49 -5.45 -10.60 -4.24
N SER A 50 -5.70 -11.73 -3.56
CA SER A 50 -6.88 -11.91 -2.72
C SER A 50 -6.79 -11.08 -1.44
N PRO A 51 -7.80 -10.24 -1.12
CA PRO A 51 -7.83 -9.48 0.13
C PRO A 51 -7.94 -10.37 1.38
N TYR A 52 -8.31 -11.64 1.21
CA TYR A 52 -8.41 -12.62 2.29
C TYR A 52 -7.12 -13.40 2.56
N GLN A 53 -6.08 -13.18 1.75
CA GLN A 53 -4.77 -13.84 1.88
C GLN A 53 -3.67 -12.82 2.24
N SER A 54 -3.95 -11.99 3.23
CA SER A 54 -2.96 -11.06 3.74
C SER A 54 -1.90 -11.79 4.57
N PHE A 55 -0.64 -11.39 4.40
CA PHE A 55 0.46 -11.87 5.25
C PHE A 55 0.74 -10.92 6.44
N SER A 56 -0.11 -9.94 6.67
CA SER A 56 -0.11 -9.10 7.87
C SER A 56 -1.55 -8.85 8.33
N ALA A 57 -1.77 -8.95 9.63
CA ALA A 57 -3.05 -8.60 10.25
C ALA A 57 -3.17 -7.10 10.57
N PHE A 58 -2.07 -6.36 10.51
CA PHE A 58 -1.98 -4.96 10.97
C PHE A 58 -1.69 -3.97 9.84
N ALA A 59 -0.89 -4.38 8.85
CA ALA A 59 -0.46 -3.48 7.78
C ALA A 59 -1.59 -3.24 6.77
N GLY A 60 -1.87 -1.97 6.50
CA GLY A 60 -2.74 -1.56 5.41
C GLY A 60 -2.10 -1.75 4.04
N ASN A 61 -2.93 -1.95 3.01
CA ASN A 61 -2.47 -2.11 1.65
C ASN A 61 -2.04 -0.74 1.06
N PRO A 62 -0.80 -0.58 0.63
CA PRO A 62 -0.32 0.68 0.05
C PRO A 62 -1.03 1.04 -1.26
N TYR A 63 -1.73 0.11 -1.90
CA TYR A 63 -2.55 0.41 -3.07
C TYR A 63 -3.73 1.34 -2.76
N PHE A 64 -4.14 1.46 -1.49
CA PHE A 64 -5.24 2.34 -1.08
C PHE A 64 -4.79 3.76 -0.70
N ILE A 65 -3.49 4.08 -0.76
CA ILE A 65 -2.99 5.44 -0.62
C ILE A 65 -3.40 6.25 -1.84
N SER A 66 -4.04 7.41 -1.64
CA SER A 66 -4.43 8.29 -2.74
C SER A 66 -3.21 8.99 -3.35
N LEU A 67 -2.98 8.80 -4.66
CA LEU A 67 -1.94 9.55 -5.37
C LEU A 67 -2.32 11.04 -5.54
N ASP A 68 -3.62 11.37 -5.59
CA ASP A 68 -4.06 12.76 -5.67
C ASP A 68 -3.75 13.52 -4.37
N GLU A 69 -3.87 12.88 -3.20
CA GLU A 69 -3.44 13.50 -1.94
C GLU A 69 -1.94 13.74 -1.93
N LEU A 70 -1.12 12.79 -2.40
CA LEU A 70 0.33 12.99 -2.52
C LEU A 70 0.70 14.10 -3.52
N VAL A 71 -0.13 14.34 -4.53
CA VAL A 71 0.02 15.50 -5.44
C VAL A 71 -0.35 16.80 -4.72
N LYS A 72 -1.43 16.81 -3.94
CA LYS A 72 -1.82 17.99 -3.13
C LYS A 72 -0.76 18.35 -2.09
N GLU A 73 -0.13 17.33 -1.48
CA GLU A 73 0.99 17.50 -0.55
C GLU A 73 2.29 17.95 -1.23
N GLY A 74 2.33 17.97 -2.57
CA GLY A 74 3.48 18.43 -3.36
C GLY A 74 4.64 17.43 -3.45
N VAL A 75 4.48 16.20 -2.98
CA VAL A 75 5.50 15.14 -3.06
C VAL A 75 5.45 14.35 -4.37
N LEU A 76 4.34 14.47 -5.12
CA LEU A 76 4.21 14.00 -6.49
C LEU A 76 3.65 15.12 -7.37
N THR A 77 3.79 14.96 -8.69
CA THR A 77 3.12 15.80 -9.68
C THR A 77 2.04 15.01 -10.42
N ALA A 78 0.99 15.70 -10.85
CA ALA A 78 -0.07 15.09 -11.65
C ALA A 78 0.46 14.46 -12.95
N GLU A 79 1.52 15.04 -13.53
CA GLU A 79 2.15 14.49 -14.73
C GLU A 79 2.89 13.17 -14.49
N GLU A 80 3.54 13.03 -13.34
CA GLU A 80 4.20 11.76 -12.96
C GLU A 80 3.18 10.64 -12.78
N CYS A 81 2.05 10.96 -12.16
CA CYS A 81 0.95 10.02 -11.99
C CYS A 81 0.31 9.64 -13.35
N LYS A 82 0.10 10.60 -14.24
CA LYS A 82 -0.46 10.37 -15.59
C LYS A 82 0.47 9.58 -16.51
N LYS A 83 1.79 9.71 -16.36
CA LYS A 83 2.77 8.95 -17.14
C LYS A 83 2.88 7.49 -16.72
N ALA A 84 2.47 7.17 -15.51
CA ALA A 84 2.46 5.80 -15.00
C ALA A 84 1.40 4.94 -15.72
N LYS A 85 1.74 3.69 -16.00
CA LYS A 85 0.87 2.77 -16.75
C LYS A 85 0.30 1.75 -15.79
N PHE A 86 -0.95 1.95 -15.38
CA PHE A 86 -1.63 1.10 -14.40
C PHE A 86 -2.45 -0.05 -14.99
N GLY A 87 -2.39 -0.28 -16.28
CA GLY A 87 -3.16 -1.30 -16.99
C GLY A 87 -3.78 -0.74 -18.27
N ARG A 88 -4.47 -1.61 -19.00
CA ARG A 88 -5.05 -1.27 -20.31
C ARG A 88 -6.56 -1.10 -20.29
N LYS A 89 -7.23 -1.61 -19.26
CA LYS A 89 -8.70 -1.62 -19.15
C LYS A 89 -9.13 -0.85 -17.92
N ALA A 90 -10.27 -0.18 -18.03
CA ALA A 90 -10.85 0.56 -16.91
C ALA A 90 -11.61 -0.32 -15.92
N ASP A 91 -12.00 -1.52 -16.34
CA ASP A 91 -12.81 -2.49 -15.62
C ASP A 91 -12.02 -3.71 -15.12
N ASP A 92 -10.70 -3.66 -15.24
CA ASP A 92 -9.81 -4.75 -14.84
C ASP A 92 -8.54 -4.23 -14.17
N ILE A 93 -8.18 -4.78 -13.03
CA ILE A 93 -7.01 -4.37 -12.25
C ILE A 93 -5.81 -5.18 -12.69
N ASP A 94 -4.83 -4.52 -13.30
CA ASP A 94 -3.54 -5.13 -13.64
C ASP A 94 -2.58 -5.03 -12.43
N TYR A 95 -2.64 -5.99 -11.53
CA TYR A 95 -1.81 -6.01 -10.32
C TYR A 95 -0.31 -6.03 -10.63
N SER A 96 0.11 -6.59 -11.75
CA SER A 96 1.54 -6.59 -12.12
C SER A 96 2.05 -5.20 -12.45
N GLN A 97 1.23 -4.38 -13.11
CA GLN A 97 1.54 -2.97 -13.37
C GLN A 97 1.41 -2.13 -12.10
N LEU A 98 0.39 -2.38 -11.27
CA LEU A 98 0.23 -1.72 -9.98
C LEU A 98 1.47 -1.91 -9.10
N TYR A 99 1.95 -3.13 -8.96
CA TYR A 99 3.13 -3.44 -8.15
C TYR A 99 4.33 -2.58 -8.55
N LYS A 100 4.59 -2.47 -9.85
CA LYS A 100 5.71 -1.69 -10.38
C LYS A 100 5.50 -0.19 -10.23
N GLU A 101 4.40 0.31 -10.76
CA GLU A 101 4.18 1.75 -10.93
C GLU A 101 3.82 2.42 -9.61
N ARG A 102 2.94 1.81 -8.80
CA ARG A 102 2.63 2.39 -7.48
C ARG A 102 3.83 2.31 -6.54
N GLY A 103 4.54 1.20 -6.52
CA GLY A 103 5.76 1.08 -5.73
C GLY A 103 6.79 2.15 -6.10
N ARG A 104 6.99 2.40 -7.40
CA ARG A 104 7.88 3.46 -7.89
C ARG A 104 7.42 4.86 -7.45
N LEU A 105 6.13 5.18 -7.60
CA LEU A 105 5.59 6.48 -7.22
C LEU A 105 5.62 6.70 -5.70
N LEU A 106 5.28 5.69 -4.90
CA LEU A 106 5.33 5.80 -3.45
C LEU A 106 6.76 5.99 -2.93
N ARG A 107 7.75 5.27 -3.50
CA ARG A 107 9.17 5.51 -3.17
C ARG A 107 9.62 6.93 -3.58
N LEU A 108 9.16 7.42 -4.72
CA LEU A 108 9.45 8.79 -5.16
C LEU A 108 8.83 9.82 -4.21
N ALA A 109 7.56 9.65 -3.82
CA ALA A 109 6.90 10.49 -2.84
C ALA A 109 7.66 10.49 -1.50
N TYR A 110 8.03 9.31 -1.00
CA TYR A 110 8.81 9.17 0.22
C TYR A 110 10.15 9.91 0.13
N SER A 111 10.88 9.78 -0.97
CA SER A 111 12.18 10.43 -1.16
C SER A 111 12.12 11.96 -1.17
N ARG A 112 10.94 12.54 -1.42
CA ARG A 112 10.69 13.99 -1.45
C ARG A 112 10.00 14.48 -0.18
N SER A 113 9.48 13.58 0.63
CA SER A 113 8.77 13.93 1.86
C SER A 113 9.76 14.24 2.98
N ASP A 114 9.30 15.05 3.93
CA ASP A 114 10.01 15.32 5.19
C ASP A 114 9.45 14.45 6.33
N ILE A 115 8.94 13.28 5.99
CA ILE A 115 8.26 12.39 6.94
C ILE A 115 9.15 11.99 8.11
N GLY A 116 10.46 11.91 7.90
CA GLY A 116 11.43 11.59 8.95
C GLY A 116 11.47 12.59 10.11
N HIS A 117 11.02 13.84 9.89
CA HIS A 117 10.91 14.88 10.90
C HIS A 117 9.48 15.08 11.42
N ASN A 118 8.53 14.28 10.94
CA ASN A 118 7.13 14.38 11.35
C ASN A 118 6.91 13.70 12.71
N ALA A 119 6.46 14.49 13.70
CA ALA A 119 6.25 14.00 15.07
C ALA A 119 5.11 12.96 15.15
N GLU A 120 4.07 13.09 14.33
CA GLU A 120 2.97 12.12 14.30
C GLU A 120 3.43 10.78 13.73
N PHE A 121 4.28 10.81 12.69
CA PHE A 121 4.90 9.60 12.14
C PHE A 121 5.81 8.92 13.16
N ALA A 122 6.62 9.69 13.88
CA ALA A 122 7.48 9.16 14.94
C ALA A 122 6.65 8.51 16.07
N ALA A 123 5.56 9.17 16.48
CA ALA A 123 4.64 8.63 17.48
C ALA A 123 3.94 7.35 16.99
N PHE A 124 3.51 7.32 15.72
CA PHE A 124 2.95 6.12 15.08
C PHE A 124 3.94 4.95 15.09
N CYS A 125 5.20 5.19 14.71
CA CYS A 125 6.25 4.17 14.71
C CYS A 125 6.48 3.61 16.12
N GLU A 126 6.58 4.45 17.13
CA GLU A 126 6.80 3.99 18.50
C GLU A 126 5.60 3.19 19.04
N GLN A 127 4.37 3.64 18.79
CA GLN A 127 3.15 2.93 19.23
C GLN A 127 2.99 1.57 18.55
N ASN A 128 3.48 1.42 17.32
CA ASN A 128 3.32 0.23 16.50
C ASN A 128 4.57 -0.64 16.40
N LYS A 129 5.65 -0.28 17.09
CA LYS A 129 6.95 -0.93 17.03
C LYS A 129 6.92 -2.45 17.20
N TRP A 130 5.99 -2.95 18.03
CA TRP A 130 5.83 -4.38 18.32
C TRP A 130 5.50 -5.25 17.11
N TRP A 131 4.99 -4.66 16.01
CA TRP A 131 4.74 -5.37 14.75
C TRP A 131 5.39 -4.68 13.53
N LEU A 132 5.51 -3.35 13.54
CA LEU A 132 5.92 -2.55 12.39
C LEU A 132 7.37 -2.80 12.01
N ASP A 133 8.28 -2.88 12.98
CA ASP A 133 9.71 -3.11 12.72
C ASP A 133 9.94 -4.45 12.01
N ASP A 134 9.30 -5.50 12.45
CA ASP A 134 9.40 -6.82 11.84
C ASP A 134 8.74 -6.87 10.47
N PHE A 135 7.60 -6.21 10.31
CA PHE A 135 6.90 -6.12 9.02
C PHE A 135 7.73 -5.32 8.01
N ALA A 136 8.26 -4.17 8.40
CA ALA A 136 9.10 -3.34 7.53
C ALA A 136 10.35 -4.09 7.08
N LEU A 137 11.03 -4.78 8.00
CA LEU A 137 12.18 -5.61 7.67
C LEU A 137 11.80 -6.76 6.73
N PHE A 138 10.69 -7.45 6.99
CA PHE A 138 10.19 -8.52 6.12
C PHE A 138 9.97 -8.01 4.69
N MET A 139 9.35 -6.84 4.53
CA MET A 139 9.07 -6.25 3.22
C MET A 139 10.35 -5.82 2.51
N ALA A 140 11.31 -5.22 3.22
CA ALA A 140 12.61 -4.84 2.66
C ALA A 140 13.39 -6.08 2.17
N VAL A 141 13.45 -7.13 2.98
CA VAL A 141 14.09 -8.39 2.59
C VAL A 141 13.37 -9.03 1.41
N LYS A 142 12.02 -9.05 1.42
CA LYS A 142 11.21 -9.58 0.31
C LYS A 142 11.50 -8.83 -1.00
N ASP A 143 11.61 -7.51 -0.97
CA ASP A 143 11.99 -6.70 -2.13
C ASP A 143 13.41 -7.05 -2.61
N ARG A 144 14.36 -7.22 -1.69
CA ARG A 144 15.74 -7.61 -1.99
C ARG A 144 15.85 -8.99 -2.67
N PHE A 145 14.93 -9.91 -2.33
CA PHE A 145 14.79 -11.24 -2.94
C PHE A 145 13.75 -11.28 -4.05
N GLU A 146 13.47 -10.15 -4.71
CA GLU A 146 12.59 -10.05 -5.89
C GLU A 146 11.18 -10.63 -5.66
N GLY A 147 10.64 -10.48 -4.46
CA GLY A 147 9.31 -10.96 -4.08
C GLY A 147 9.23 -12.46 -3.77
N LYS A 148 10.33 -13.19 -3.80
CA LYS A 148 10.36 -14.64 -3.50
C LYS A 148 9.78 -14.97 -2.13
N PRO A 149 9.17 -16.16 -1.97
CA PRO A 149 8.76 -16.65 -0.66
C PRO A 149 9.95 -16.70 0.31
N TRP A 150 9.69 -16.43 1.60
CA TRP A 150 10.73 -16.39 2.63
C TRP A 150 11.52 -17.71 2.76
N ILE A 151 10.92 -18.83 2.42
CA ILE A 151 11.56 -20.16 2.43
C ILE A 151 12.70 -20.27 1.40
N GLU A 152 12.73 -19.41 0.39
CA GLU A 152 13.76 -19.34 -0.65
C GLU A 152 14.85 -18.28 -0.36
N TRP A 153 14.76 -17.59 0.77
CA TRP A 153 15.77 -16.60 1.17
C TRP A 153 17.04 -17.30 1.69
N ALA A 154 18.12 -16.54 1.78
CA ALA A 154 19.35 -17.02 2.39
C ALA A 154 19.09 -17.52 3.82
N GLU A 155 19.77 -18.58 4.22
CA GLU A 155 19.50 -19.29 5.46
C GLU A 155 19.58 -18.39 6.70
N ASP A 156 20.55 -17.51 6.76
CA ASP A 156 20.82 -16.62 7.88
C ASP A 156 19.65 -15.66 8.15
N ILE A 157 19.13 -14.99 7.11
CA ILE A 157 17.98 -14.10 7.25
C ILE A 157 16.66 -14.89 7.38
N ARG A 158 16.55 -16.02 6.71
CA ARG A 158 15.40 -16.92 6.85
C ARG A 158 15.23 -17.41 8.28
N LEU A 159 16.33 -17.75 8.95
CA LEU A 159 16.37 -18.17 10.35
C LEU A 159 16.51 -17.00 11.33
N ARG A 160 16.49 -15.75 10.84
CA ARG A 160 16.54 -14.52 11.63
C ARG A 160 17.79 -14.42 12.50
N TRP A 161 18.97 -14.84 11.99
CA TRP A 161 20.21 -14.65 12.71
C TRP A 161 20.49 -13.16 12.92
N GLN A 162 20.94 -12.80 14.10
CA GLN A 162 21.06 -11.40 14.50
C GLN A 162 21.92 -10.55 13.55
N ASN A 163 23.06 -11.09 13.11
CA ASN A 163 23.94 -10.42 12.15
C ASN A 163 23.25 -10.16 10.80
N ALA A 164 22.45 -11.09 10.30
CA ALA A 164 21.68 -10.89 9.07
C ALA A 164 20.56 -9.87 9.28
N MET A 165 19.82 -9.95 10.40
CA MET A 165 18.81 -8.96 10.75
C MET A 165 19.40 -7.54 10.82
N ASP A 166 20.57 -7.38 11.43
CA ASP A 166 21.25 -6.10 11.57
C ASP A 166 21.81 -5.59 10.23
N TYR A 167 22.23 -6.49 9.35
CA TYR A 167 22.64 -6.16 7.99
C TYR A 167 21.48 -5.59 7.19
N TYR A 168 20.37 -6.33 7.08
CA TYR A 168 19.22 -5.91 6.27
C TYR A 168 18.45 -4.71 6.84
N ARG A 169 18.61 -4.36 8.12
CA ARG A 169 18.09 -3.11 8.69
C ARG A 169 18.87 -1.88 8.29
N ARG A 170 20.13 -2.04 7.87
CA ARG A 170 21.01 -0.93 7.48
C ARG A 170 21.04 -0.67 5.98
N GLU A 171 20.69 -1.66 5.18
CA GLU A 171 20.55 -1.54 3.72
C GLU A 171 19.26 -0.81 3.31
#